data_b4841640fc0b8af16a7dcb4e52d40fed
#
_entry.id   b4841640fc0b8af16a7dcb4e52d40fed
#
_cell.length_a   1.000
_cell.length_b   1.000
_cell.length_c   1.000
_cell.angle_alpha   90.00
_cell.angle_beta   90.00
_cell.angle_gamma   90.00
#
_symmetry.space_group_name_H-M   'P 1'
#
loop_
_entity.id
_entity.type
_entity.pdbx_description
1 polymer ?
#
loop_
_entity_poly.entity_id
_entity_poly.type
_entity_poly.pdbx_seq_one_letter_code
_entity_poly.pdbx_strand_id
1 'polypeptide(L)'
;GKVQLSQTAIEVRGQEDDIAVISYAKVVFDVGKNAKETVTASLDYKFYDAEGHEVDASGVHAEAGQIQATLPVYVTKELKLEVDFQEAPGARLADMAWAIRPESIMVSGDASVLNGMDSIVLDSFDLSNVTKESTTHSYAILVPDGCENLSGVTKATLEIGYPDKAIADVTTQNIQVVNPPSDRTVEILTTQLTVRIVGTETEVADVTGEDVTIVADLSDYAVASGTYMVPAQVEVDGRVGVSGTYQ
;
A
#
# COMPACT_ATOMS: atom_id res chain seq x y z
N GLY A 1 -10.77 15.39 22.54
CA GLY A 1 -11.06 13.98 22.78
C GLY A 1 -11.50 13.74 24.21
N LYS A 2 -12.13 12.61 24.49
CA LYS A 2 -12.39 12.16 25.86
C LYS A 2 -11.24 11.26 26.30
N VAL A 3 -10.82 11.36 27.57
CA VAL A 3 -9.85 10.44 28.15
C VAL A 3 -10.42 9.02 28.10
N GLN A 4 -9.61 8.10 27.61
CA GLN A 4 -9.89 6.65 27.58
C GLN A 4 -9.04 5.99 28.67
N LEU A 5 -9.64 5.06 29.42
CA LEU A 5 -8.94 4.29 30.44
C LEU A 5 -8.87 2.82 30.01
N SER A 6 -7.76 2.14 30.33
CA SER A 6 -7.59 0.72 30.03
C SER A 6 -8.65 -0.17 30.71
N GLN A 7 -9.17 0.31 31.83
CA GLN A 7 -10.30 -0.30 32.54
C GLN A 7 -11.07 0.76 33.31
N THR A 8 -12.38 0.55 33.48
CA THR A 8 -13.31 1.45 34.18
C THR A 8 -13.75 0.93 35.53
N ALA A 9 -13.30 -0.26 35.90
CA ALA A 9 -13.55 -0.87 37.20
C ALA A 9 -12.28 -1.57 37.68
N ILE A 10 -12.08 -1.62 38.99
CA ILE A 10 -10.97 -2.29 39.66
C ILE A 10 -11.59 -3.27 40.63
N GLU A 11 -11.19 -4.54 40.52
CA GLU A 11 -11.56 -5.55 41.51
C GLU A 11 -10.67 -5.41 42.74
N VAL A 12 -11.29 -5.38 43.91
CA VAL A 12 -10.62 -5.25 45.21
C VAL A 12 -11.01 -6.42 46.14
N ARG A 13 -10.05 -6.86 46.95
CA ARG A 13 -10.23 -7.89 48.00
C ARG A 13 -9.65 -7.39 49.29
N GLY A 14 -10.34 -7.67 50.37
CA GLY A 14 -9.92 -7.29 51.73
C GLY A 14 -10.99 -7.65 52.74
N GLN A 15 -10.85 -7.11 53.96
CA GLN A 15 -11.89 -7.24 54.96
C GLN A 15 -13.12 -6.43 54.60
N GLU A 16 -14.31 -6.88 54.97
CA GLU A 16 -15.59 -6.24 54.60
C GLU A 16 -15.65 -4.78 55.02
N ASP A 17 -15.19 -4.43 56.21
CA ASP A 17 -15.17 -3.06 56.74
C ASP A 17 -14.22 -2.18 55.93
N ASP A 18 -13.08 -2.69 55.48
CA ASP A 18 -12.10 -1.92 54.67
C ASP A 18 -12.60 -1.64 53.28
N ILE A 19 -13.33 -2.60 52.65
CA ILE A 19 -13.89 -2.45 51.33
C ILE A 19 -15.15 -1.59 51.33
N ALA A 20 -15.97 -1.69 52.36
CA ALA A 20 -17.26 -0.97 52.47
C ALA A 20 -17.14 0.54 52.44
N VAL A 21 -15.99 1.10 52.86
CA VAL A 21 -15.74 2.54 52.84
C VAL A 21 -15.27 3.06 51.48
N ILE A 22 -14.91 2.17 50.56
CA ILE A 22 -14.43 2.56 49.23
C ILE A 22 -15.63 2.75 48.28
N SER A 23 -15.75 3.95 47.76
CA SER A 23 -16.80 4.27 46.77
C SER A 23 -16.27 4.29 45.33
N TYR A 24 -15.06 4.80 45.11
CA TYR A 24 -14.44 4.85 43.79
C TYR A 24 -12.92 4.93 43.83
N ALA A 25 -12.26 4.57 42.70
CA ALA A 25 -10.85 4.81 42.47
C ALA A 25 -10.68 6.05 41.57
N LYS A 26 -9.68 6.89 41.86
CA LYS A 26 -9.38 8.10 41.11
C LYS A 26 -7.96 8.06 40.58
N VAL A 27 -7.81 8.32 39.30
CA VAL A 27 -6.54 8.63 38.63
C VAL A 27 -6.45 10.13 38.34
N VAL A 28 -5.24 10.67 38.37
CA VAL A 28 -4.97 12.05 37.99
C VAL A 28 -4.11 12.01 36.75
N PHE A 29 -4.65 12.50 35.65
CA PHE A 29 -3.98 12.52 34.34
C PHE A 29 -3.73 13.98 33.94
N ASP A 30 -2.50 14.45 34.14
CA ASP A 30 -2.08 15.79 33.70
C ASP A 30 -1.50 15.71 32.30
N VAL A 31 -2.24 16.23 31.33
CA VAL A 31 -1.86 16.23 29.90
C VAL A 31 -1.34 17.58 29.41
N GLY A 32 -1.21 18.57 30.35
CA GLY A 32 -0.87 19.94 29.97
C GLY A 32 -2.02 20.67 29.24
N LYS A 33 -1.86 21.98 29.05
CA LYS A 33 -2.93 22.83 28.49
C LYS A 33 -3.08 22.77 26.97
N ASN A 34 -2.08 22.25 26.25
CA ASN A 34 -2.02 22.27 24.76
C ASN A 34 -1.42 20.98 24.20
N ALA A 35 -2.03 19.85 24.49
CA ALA A 35 -1.62 18.59 23.87
C ALA A 35 -1.85 18.66 22.34
N LYS A 36 -0.77 18.50 21.56
CA LYS A 36 -0.79 18.48 20.10
C LYS A 36 -0.76 17.07 19.55
N GLU A 37 -0.46 16.10 20.39
CA GLU A 37 -0.34 14.69 20.08
C GLU A 37 -1.12 13.89 21.12
N THR A 38 -1.51 12.66 20.74
CA THR A 38 -2.12 11.71 21.67
C THR A 38 -1.18 11.45 22.83
N VAL A 39 -1.67 11.65 24.05
CA VAL A 39 -0.89 11.43 25.28
C VAL A 39 -1.38 10.17 25.95
N THR A 40 -0.47 9.26 26.25
CA THR A 40 -0.74 8.04 27.02
C THR A 40 0.19 7.97 28.22
N ALA A 41 -0.35 7.66 29.39
CA ALA A 41 0.43 7.47 30.62
C ALA A 41 -0.13 6.33 31.45
N SER A 42 0.78 5.60 32.12
CA SER A 42 0.43 4.64 33.16
C SER A 42 0.40 5.37 34.50
N LEU A 43 -0.73 5.38 35.18
CA LEU A 43 -1.02 6.19 36.34
C LEU A 43 -1.37 5.34 37.53
N ASP A 44 -0.87 5.73 38.69
CA ASP A 44 -1.32 5.20 39.97
C ASP A 44 -2.71 5.77 40.29
N TYR A 45 -3.49 5.02 41.02
CA TYR A 45 -4.80 5.41 41.50
C TYR A 45 -4.85 5.38 43.00
N LYS A 46 -5.79 6.16 43.55
CA LYS A 46 -6.12 6.18 44.97
C LYS A 46 -7.60 5.92 45.15
N PHE A 47 -7.95 5.32 46.29
CA PHE A 47 -9.33 5.06 46.65
C PHE A 47 -9.92 6.23 47.45
N TYR A 48 -11.22 6.45 47.25
CA TYR A 48 -11.98 7.52 47.84
C TYR A 48 -13.33 7.01 48.35
N ASP A 49 -13.80 7.64 49.45
CA ASP A 49 -15.16 7.45 49.96
C ASP A 49 -16.21 8.19 49.13
N ALA A 50 -17.48 8.10 49.54
CA ALA A 50 -18.60 8.79 48.88
C ALA A 50 -18.53 10.31 49.01
N GLU A 51 -17.87 10.83 50.04
CA GLU A 51 -17.67 12.23 50.34
C GLU A 51 -16.45 12.82 49.61
N GLY A 52 -15.61 11.99 49.00
CA GLY A 52 -14.43 12.41 48.26
C GLY A 52 -13.16 12.54 49.07
N HIS A 53 -13.10 11.94 50.26
CA HIS A 53 -11.89 11.84 51.03
C HIS A 53 -11.09 10.60 50.61
N GLU A 54 -9.75 10.72 50.63
CA GLU A 54 -8.85 9.59 50.35
C GLU A 54 -8.96 8.56 51.47
N VAL A 55 -9.15 7.29 51.08
CA VAL A 55 -9.26 6.14 51.98
C VAL A 55 -7.90 5.48 52.09
N ASP A 56 -7.49 5.12 53.31
CA ASP A 56 -6.33 4.25 53.53
C ASP A 56 -6.68 2.83 53.11
N ALA A 57 -6.10 2.40 52.01
CA ALA A 57 -6.34 1.07 51.42
C ALA A 57 -5.23 0.06 51.74
N SER A 58 -4.47 0.26 52.82
CA SER A 58 -3.38 -0.64 53.19
C SER A 58 -3.84 -2.07 53.50
N GLY A 59 -5.12 -2.29 53.89
CA GLY A 59 -5.77 -3.57 54.08
C GLY A 59 -6.45 -4.16 52.84
N VAL A 60 -6.39 -3.45 51.70
CA VAL A 60 -7.11 -3.82 50.47
C VAL A 60 -6.12 -4.22 49.38
N HIS A 61 -6.33 -5.43 48.83
CA HIS A 61 -5.61 -5.89 47.67
C HIS A 61 -6.40 -5.57 46.38
N ALA A 62 -5.83 -4.76 45.51
CA ALA A 62 -6.39 -4.46 44.18
C ALA A 62 -5.70 -5.28 43.10
N GLU A 63 -6.45 -5.86 42.18
CA GLU A 63 -5.89 -6.68 41.10
C GLU A 63 -5.20 -5.84 40.01
N ALA A 64 -5.54 -4.58 39.88
CA ALA A 64 -4.90 -3.66 38.94
C ALA A 64 -3.66 -2.98 39.57
N GLY A 65 -2.50 -3.04 38.90
CA GLY A 65 -1.31 -2.29 39.32
C GLY A 65 -1.45 -0.80 38.98
N GLN A 66 -1.41 -0.45 37.70
CA GLN A 66 -1.58 0.91 37.19
C GLN A 66 -2.68 0.95 36.14
N ILE A 67 -3.32 2.10 36.01
CA ILE A 67 -4.32 2.37 34.97
C ILE A 67 -3.67 3.13 33.84
N GLN A 68 -3.74 2.62 32.63
CA GLN A 68 -3.33 3.35 31.46
C GLN A 68 -4.43 4.33 31.05
N ALA A 69 -4.10 5.62 30.99
CA ALA A 69 -4.99 6.66 30.51
C ALA A 69 -4.46 7.22 29.19
N THR A 70 -5.34 7.39 28.21
CA THR A 70 -5.04 7.93 26.90
C THR A 70 -5.97 9.11 26.61
N LEU A 71 -5.41 10.26 26.24
CA LEU A 71 -6.13 11.38 25.65
C LEU A 71 -5.84 11.42 24.15
N PRO A 72 -6.73 10.93 23.28
CA PRO A 72 -6.51 11.00 21.84
C PRO A 72 -6.68 12.44 21.33
N VAL A 73 -5.75 12.89 20.52
CA VAL A 73 -5.81 14.16 19.79
C VAL A 73 -6.06 13.85 18.33
N TYR A 74 -7.23 14.24 17.83
CA TYR A 74 -7.61 14.07 16.43
C TYR A 74 -7.24 15.32 15.64
N VAL A 75 -6.70 15.11 14.45
CA VAL A 75 -6.38 16.15 13.48
C VAL A 75 -7.09 15.86 12.17
N THR A 76 -7.21 16.88 11.33
CA THR A 76 -7.68 16.74 9.96
C THR A 76 -6.52 17.08 9.04
N LYS A 77 -6.24 16.21 8.07
CA LYS A 77 -5.14 16.37 7.11
C LYS A 77 -5.60 16.01 5.71
N GLU A 78 -5.13 16.76 4.75
CA GLU A 78 -5.23 16.41 3.34
C GLU A 78 -4.12 15.43 3.00
N LEU A 79 -4.49 14.27 2.47
CA LEU A 79 -3.57 13.23 2.02
C LEU A 79 -3.68 13.06 0.50
N LYS A 80 -2.54 13.09 -0.17
CA LYS A 80 -2.47 12.81 -1.60
C LYS A 80 -2.77 11.34 -1.87
N LEU A 81 -3.36 11.06 -3.02
CA LEU A 81 -3.55 9.69 -3.49
C LEU A 81 -2.45 9.34 -4.47
N GLU A 82 -1.80 8.22 -4.26
CA GLU A 82 -0.68 7.75 -5.07
C GLU A 82 -0.94 6.31 -5.53
N VAL A 83 -0.33 5.94 -6.65
CA VAL A 83 -0.30 4.58 -7.19
C VAL A 83 1.16 4.15 -7.31
N ASP A 84 1.46 2.93 -6.87
CA ASP A 84 2.78 2.34 -7.03
C ASP A 84 2.91 1.76 -8.44
N PHE A 85 3.58 2.49 -9.34
CA PHE A 85 3.74 2.08 -10.73
C PHE A 85 4.88 1.08 -10.89
N GLN A 86 4.54 -0.08 -11.45
CA GLN A 86 5.50 -1.14 -11.78
C GLN A 86 5.88 -1.03 -13.25
N GLU A 87 7.11 -0.63 -13.53
CA GLU A 87 7.64 -0.54 -14.89
C GLU A 87 7.97 -1.93 -15.46
N ALA A 88 7.81 -2.07 -16.78
CA ALA A 88 8.15 -3.26 -17.54
C ALA A 88 8.96 -2.86 -18.78
N PRO A 89 9.67 -3.79 -19.44
CA PRO A 89 10.36 -3.48 -20.69
C PRO A 89 9.43 -2.80 -21.70
N GLY A 90 9.83 -1.61 -22.18
CA GLY A 90 9.05 -0.77 -23.08
C GLY A 90 7.86 -0.03 -22.49
N ALA A 91 7.51 -0.30 -21.23
CA ALA A 91 6.43 0.35 -20.50
C ALA A 91 6.99 1.18 -19.34
N ARG A 92 7.42 2.41 -19.62
CA ARG A 92 8.01 3.34 -18.65
C ARG A 92 7.03 4.45 -18.31
N LEU A 93 6.95 4.80 -17.04
CA LEU A 93 6.09 5.90 -16.58
C LEU A 93 6.43 7.23 -17.25
N ALA A 94 7.72 7.48 -17.51
CA ALA A 94 8.18 8.69 -18.19
C ALA A 94 7.64 8.87 -19.60
N ASP A 95 7.20 7.80 -20.26
CA ASP A 95 6.65 7.81 -21.60
C ASP A 95 5.11 7.95 -21.63
N MET A 96 4.49 7.99 -20.46
CA MET A 96 3.04 8.01 -20.28
C MET A 96 2.55 9.30 -19.65
N ALA A 97 1.33 9.70 -19.99
CA ALA A 97 0.59 10.69 -19.23
C ALA A 97 -0.39 9.98 -18.29
N TRP A 98 -0.51 10.48 -17.09
CA TRP A 98 -1.41 9.90 -16.10
C TRP A 98 -2.00 10.97 -15.18
N ALA A 99 -3.17 10.64 -14.61
CA ALA A 99 -3.84 11.45 -13.61
C ALA A 99 -4.64 10.54 -12.66
N ILE A 100 -4.69 10.92 -11.39
CA ILE A 100 -5.55 10.27 -10.37
C ILE A 100 -6.64 11.27 -10.00
N ARG A 101 -7.88 10.80 -9.92
CA ARG A 101 -9.03 11.63 -9.54
C ARG A 101 -9.88 10.95 -8.46
N PRO A 102 -10.12 11.57 -7.28
CA PRO A 102 -9.51 12.85 -6.86
C PRO A 102 -7.98 12.71 -6.64
N GLU A 103 -7.25 13.82 -6.66
CA GLU A 103 -5.80 13.84 -6.40
C GLU A 103 -5.46 13.67 -4.92
N SER A 104 -6.39 14.07 -4.05
CA SER A 104 -6.27 14.01 -2.60
C SER A 104 -7.63 13.83 -1.95
N ILE A 105 -7.61 13.44 -0.68
CA ILE A 105 -8.78 13.38 0.18
C ILE A 105 -8.49 14.02 1.54
N MET A 106 -9.56 14.50 2.20
CA MET A 106 -9.47 15.00 3.57
C MET A 106 -9.74 13.85 4.54
N VAL A 107 -8.82 13.62 5.47
CA VAL A 107 -8.89 12.54 6.46
C VAL A 107 -8.82 13.12 7.86
N SER A 108 -9.68 12.65 8.76
CA SER A 108 -9.62 12.92 10.20
C SER A 108 -9.19 11.68 10.94
N GLY A 109 -8.31 11.83 11.93
CA GLY A 109 -7.84 10.70 12.72
C GLY A 109 -6.86 11.12 13.82
N ASP A 110 -6.29 10.12 14.48
CA ASP A 110 -5.31 10.35 15.54
C ASP A 110 -4.08 11.07 14.99
N ALA A 111 -3.65 12.12 15.68
CA ALA A 111 -2.50 12.92 15.31
C ALA A 111 -1.21 12.07 15.19
N SER A 112 -1.06 11.03 16.04
CA SER A 112 0.10 10.13 15.99
C SER A 112 0.17 9.30 14.70
N VAL A 113 -0.97 9.05 14.07
CA VAL A 113 -1.07 8.35 12.77
C VAL A 113 -0.89 9.34 11.62
N LEU A 114 -1.69 10.40 11.59
CA LEU A 114 -1.77 11.30 10.43
C LEU A 114 -0.57 12.24 10.29
N ASN A 115 0.12 12.61 11.39
CA ASN A 115 1.27 13.50 11.30
C ASN A 115 2.45 12.91 10.52
N GLY A 116 2.58 11.59 10.51
CA GLY A 116 3.60 10.86 9.75
C GLY A 116 3.23 10.50 8.31
N MET A 117 2.02 10.85 7.85
CA MET A 117 1.51 10.48 6.53
C MET A 117 1.33 11.70 5.64
N ASP A 118 1.84 11.67 4.42
CA ASP A 118 1.61 12.73 3.41
C ASP A 118 0.75 12.23 2.24
N SER A 119 0.65 10.91 2.07
CA SER A 119 -0.12 10.28 1.01
C SER A 119 -0.73 8.95 1.44
N ILE A 120 -1.66 8.46 0.64
CA ILE A 120 -2.21 7.11 0.69
C ILE A 120 -1.86 6.44 -0.64
N VAL A 121 -1.11 5.34 -0.58
CA VAL A 121 -0.88 4.48 -1.73
C VAL A 121 -2.11 3.60 -1.92
N LEU A 122 -2.78 3.76 -3.08
CA LEU A 122 -4.03 3.06 -3.39
C LEU A 122 -3.78 1.57 -3.64
N ASP A 123 -2.87 1.26 -4.55
CA ASP A 123 -2.39 -0.09 -4.89
C ASP A 123 -1.26 0.04 -5.91
N SER A 124 -0.69 -1.10 -6.36
CA SER A 124 0.25 -1.16 -7.48
C SER A 124 -0.49 -1.20 -8.82
N PHE A 125 0.17 -0.68 -9.86
CA PHE A 125 -0.30 -0.76 -11.25
C PHE A 125 0.86 -1.15 -12.17
N ASP A 126 0.72 -2.30 -12.82
CA ASP A 126 1.67 -2.77 -13.82
C ASP A 126 1.46 -2.01 -15.13
N LEU A 127 2.47 -1.24 -15.55
CA LEU A 127 2.42 -0.42 -16.76
C LEU A 127 2.29 -1.24 -18.04
N SER A 128 2.60 -2.54 -18.03
CA SER A 128 2.35 -3.44 -19.15
C SER A 128 0.87 -3.57 -19.49
N ASN A 129 -0.02 -3.29 -18.54
CA ASN A 129 -1.47 -3.28 -18.76
C ASN A 129 -1.98 -2.06 -19.55
N VAL A 130 -1.13 -1.06 -19.79
CA VAL A 130 -1.47 0.09 -20.63
C VAL A 130 -1.37 -0.33 -22.10
N THR A 131 -2.49 -0.77 -22.65
CA THR A 131 -2.56 -1.34 -24.00
C THR A 131 -3.24 -0.42 -25.02
N LYS A 132 -3.58 0.80 -24.63
CA LYS A 132 -4.31 1.80 -25.43
C LYS A 132 -3.74 3.19 -25.19
N GLU A 133 -4.15 4.14 -26.03
CA GLU A 133 -3.85 5.56 -25.85
C GLU A 133 -4.29 6.06 -24.46
N SER A 134 -5.40 5.53 -23.93
CA SER A 134 -5.87 5.80 -22.57
C SER A 134 -6.48 4.55 -21.95
N THR A 135 -6.13 4.27 -20.72
CA THR A 135 -6.67 3.18 -19.89
C THR A 135 -7.14 3.77 -18.58
N THR A 136 -8.29 3.33 -18.09
CA THR A 136 -8.87 3.78 -16.83
C THR A 136 -8.92 2.63 -15.84
N HIS A 137 -8.43 2.85 -14.63
CA HIS A 137 -8.50 1.88 -13.53
C HIS A 137 -9.06 2.53 -12.27
N SER A 138 -9.89 1.79 -11.52
CA SER A 138 -10.55 2.30 -10.32
C SER A 138 -10.06 1.57 -9.08
N TYR A 139 -9.64 2.34 -8.08
CA TYR A 139 -9.15 1.86 -6.79
C TYR A 139 -10.12 2.21 -5.67
N ALA A 140 -10.25 1.34 -4.68
CA ALA A 140 -10.87 1.70 -3.41
C ALA A 140 -9.91 2.58 -2.60
N ILE A 141 -10.43 3.63 -1.97
CA ILE A 141 -9.66 4.47 -1.06
C ILE A 141 -9.80 3.89 0.35
N LEU A 142 -8.73 3.32 0.87
CA LEU A 142 -8.67 2.77 2.22
C LEU A 142 -7.88 3.73 3.12
N VAL A 143 -8.53 4.26 4.15
CA VAL A 143 -7.85 5.06 5.16
C VAL A 143 -7.33 4.17 6.30
N PRO A 144 -6.30 4.58 7.04
CA PRO A 144 -5.79 3.82 8.17
C PRO A 144 -6.84 3.57 9.24
N ASP A 145 -6.65 2.50 10.02
CA ASP A 145 -7.52 2.18 11.15
C ASP A 145 -7.63 3.34 12.12
N GLY A 146 -8.85 3.63 12.55
CA GLY A 146 -9.14 4.75 13.43
C GLY A 146 -9.17 6.13 12.76
N CYS A 147 -9.03 6.17 11.42
CA CYS A 147 -9.19 7.38 10.62
C CYS A 147 -10.52 7.37 9.85
N GLU A 148 -11.02 8.55 9.54
CA GLU A 148 -12.26 8.76 8.81
C GLU A 148 -12.01 9.60 7.55
N ASN A 149 -12.51 9.14 6.41
CA ASN A 149 -12.49 9.88 5.16
C ASN A 149 -13.63 10.91 5.14
N LEU A 150 -13.28 12.18 5.23
CA LEU A 150 -14.24 13.28 5.28
C LEU A 150 -14.69 13.76 3.88
N SER A 151 -14.00 13.34 2.82
CA SER A 151 -14.35 13.79 1.45
C SER A 151 -15.58 13.09 0.86
N GLY A 152 -16.04 12.01 1.49
CA GLY A 152 -17.19 11.22 1.02
C GLY A 152 -16.94 10.40 -0.25
N VAL A 153 -15.74 10.48 -0.83
CA VAL A 153 -15.33 9.74 -2.04
C VAL A 153 -14.64 8.46 -1.61
N THR A 154 -15.16 7.31 -1.98
CA THR A 154 -14.64 5.98 -1.59
C THR A 154 -13.79 5.31 -2.67
N LYS A 155 -13.72 5.90 -3.87
CA LYS A 155 -12.95 5.37 -5.00
C LYS A 155 -12.17 6.48 -5.67
N ALA A 156 -10.96 6.14 -6.11
CA ALA A 156 -10.15 6.96 -7.00
C ALA A 156 -10.04 6.30 -8.37
N THR A 157 -9.93 7.11 -9.40
CA THR A 157 -9.75 6.64 -10.77
C THR A 157 -8.39 7.08 -11.27
N LEU A 158 -7.58 6.12 -11.68
CA LEU A 158 -6.36 6.35 -12.46
C LEU A 158 -6.74 6.39 -13.94
N GLU A 159 -6.36 7.44 -14.63
CA GLU A 159 -6.35 7.53 -16.10
C GLU A 159 -4.89 7.56 -16.52
N ILE A 160 -4.48 6.63 -17.38
CA ILE A 160 -3.08 6.50 -17.82
C ILE A 160 -3.04 6.05 -19.29
N GLY A 161 -2.08 6.56 -20.05
CA GLY A 161 -1.94 6.21 -21.46
C GLY A 161 -0.71 6.81 -22.10
N TYR A 162 -0.56 6.55 -23.38
CA TYR A 162 0.53 7.10 -24.21
C TYR A 162 0.03 8.32 -24.99
N PRO A 163 0.33 9.55 -24.56
CA PRO A 163 -0.06 10.71 -25.32
C PRO A 163 0.74 10.78 -26.62
N ASP A 164 0.07 11.06 -27.71
CA ASP A 164 0.68 11.30 -29.03
C ASP A 164 1.55 10.14 -29.55
N LYS A 165 1.26 8.88 -29.13
CA LYS A 165 1.95 7.69 -29.59
C LYS A 165 0.98 6.71 -30.24
N ALA A 166 1.44 6.09 -31.32
CA ALA A 166 0.78 4.95 -31.94
C ALA A 166 1.17 3.63 -31.26
N ILE A 167 0.27 2.67 -31.30
CA ILE A 167 0.44 1.30 -30.78
C ILE A 167 0.13 0.36 -31.92
N ALA A 168 0.98 -0.64 -32.13
CA ALA A 168 0.70 -1.72 -33.05
C ALA A 168 1.12 -3.07 -32.47
N ASP A 169 0.41 -4.10 -32.89
CA ASP A 169 0.75 -5.50 -32.60
C ASP A 169 1.52 -6.06 -33.80
N VAL A 170 2.74 -6.53 -33.55
CA VAL A 170 3.62 -7.11 -34.57
C VAL A 170 3.89 -8.56 -34.22
N THR A 171 3.65 -9.45 -35.17
CA THR A 171 3.91 -10.89 -35.00
C THR A 171 5.25 -11.24 -35.65
N THR A 172 6.11 -11.89 -34.86
CA THR A 172 7.41 -12.39 -35.32
C THR A 172 7.52 -13.89 -35.15
N GLN A 173 8.31 -14.53 -36.04
CA GLN A 173 8.78 -15.91 -35.93
C GLN A 173 10.28 -15.98 -35.58
N ASN A 174 10.93 -14.84 -35.44
CA ASN A 174 12.35 -14.76 -35.11
C ASN A 174 12.55 -14.96 -33.60
N ILE A 175 12.59 -16.24 -33.21
CA ILE A 175 12.76 -16.64 -31.80
C ILE A 175 14.12 -17.29 -31.63
N GLN A 176 14.93 -16.78 -30.72
CA GLN A 176 16.29 -17.23 -30.45
C GLN A 176 16.42 -17.71 -29.02
N VAL A 177 17.20 -18.77 -28.83
CA VAL A 177 17.59 -19.26 -27.51
C VAL A 177 19.06 -18.94 -27.31
N VAL A 178 19.36 -18.30 -26.19
CA VAL A 178 20.75 -18.03 -25.76
C VAL A 178 21.06 -18.85 -24.51
N ASN A 179 22.35 -19.14 -24.31
CA ASN A 179 22.84 -19.92 -23.17
C ASN A 179 22.17 -21.29 -22.98
N PRO A 180 21.94 -22.09 -24.07
CA PRO A 180 21.36 -23.41 -23.91
C PRO A 180 22.27 -24.33 -23.09
N PRO A 181 21.72 -25.26 -22.27
CA PRO A 181 22.49 -26.24 -21.55
C PRO A 181 23.32 -27.10 -22.51
N SER A 182 24.61 -27.30 -22.23
CA SER A 182 25.54 -27.99 -23.12
C SER A 182 25.33 -29.52 -23.23
N ASP A 183 24.60 -30.09 -22.25
CA ASP A 183 24.35 -31.53 -22.11
C ASP A 183 22.98 -31.98 -22.66
N ARG A 184 22.22 -31.07 -23.30
CA ARG A 184 20.82 -31.31 -23.70
C ARG A 184 20.46 -30.60 -25.00
N THR A 185 19.46 -31.16 -25.66
CA THR A 185 18.84 -30.52 -26.82
C THR A 185 17.67 -29.67 -26.38
N VAL A 186 17.63 -28.42 -26.82
CA VAL A 186 16.53 -27.49 -26.60
C VAL A 186 15.69 -27.45 -27.88
N GLU A 187 14.38 -27.56 -27.71
CA GLU A 187 13.40 -27.42 -28.79
C GLU A 187 12.47 -26.26 -28.45
N ILE A 188 12.30 -25.32 -29.36
CA ILE A 188 11.37 -24.21 -29.22
C ILE A 188 10.00 -24.69 -29.71
N LEU A 189 9.01 -24.73 -28.81
CA LEU A 189 7.64 -25.12 -29.13
C LEU A 189 6.80 -23.94 -29.65
N THR A 190 7.12 -22.72 -29.23
CA THR A 190 6.46 -21.49 -29.68
C THR A 190 6.99 -21.11 -31.06
N THR A 191 6.14 -21.14 -32.06
CA THR A 191 6.54 -20.87 -33.45
C THR A 191 6.43 -19.41 -33.86
N GLN A 192 5.64 -18.62 -33.13
CA GLN A 192 5.47 -17.19 -33.35
C GLN A 192 5.02 -16.52 -32.08
N LEU A 193 5.34 -15.25 -31.94
CA LEU A 193 4.90 -14.40 -30.81
C LEU A 193 4.42 -13.05 -31.35
N THR A 194 3.30 -12.57 -30.84
CA THR A 194 2.81 -11.21 -31.12
C THR A 194 3.22 -10.30 -29.98
N VAL A 195 3.94 -9.25 -30.32
CA VAL A 195 4.40 -8.22 -29.37
C VAL A 195 3.75 -6.89 -29.69
N ARG A 196 3.50 -6.11 -28.66
CA ARG A 196 2.98 -4.76 -28.81
C ARG A 196 4.13 -3.75 -28.80
N ILE A 197 4.19 -2.93 -29.83
CA ILE A 197 5.16 -1.85 -29.95
C ILE A 197 4.48 -0.50 -29.80
N VAL A 198 5.23 0.48 -29.31
CA VAL A 198 4.78 1.84 -29.05
C VAL A 198 5.82 2.82 -29.58
N GLY A 199 5.40 3.79 -30.38
CA GLY A 199 6.27 4.80 -30.96
C GLY A 199 5.47 5.90 -31.62
N THR A 200 6.10 6.73 -32.45
CA THR A 200 5.37 7.63 -33.33
C THR A 200 4.65 6.84 -34.42
N GLU A 201 3.63 7.41 -35.03
CA GLU A 201 2.84 6.75 -36.07
C GLU A 201 3.74 6.25 -37.22
N THR A 202 4.73 7.05 -37.63
CA THR A 202 5.70 6.67 -38.68
C THR A 202 6.64 5.55 -38.23
N GLU A 203 7.18 5.62 -37.03
CA GLU A 203 8.10 4.60 -36.51
C GLU A 203 7.42 3.25 -36.33
N VAL A 204 6.19 3.25 -35.82
CA VAL A 204 5.39 2.02 -35.65
C VAL A 204 4.98 1.42 -36.97
N ALA A 205 4.65 2.26 -37.99
CA ALA A 205 4.25 1.78 -39.30
C ALA A 205 5.39 1.10 -40.10
N ASP A 206 6.63 1.45 -39.78
CA ASP A 206 7.82 0.93 -40.45
C ASP A 206 8.29 -0.41 -39.88
N VAL A 207 7.81 -0.82 -38.67
CA VAL A 207 8.25 -2.05 -38.00
C VAL A 207 7.45 -3.25 -38.49
N THR A 208 8.17 -4.27 -38.90
CA THR A 208 7.64 -5.58 -39.35
C THR A 208 8.07 -6.72 -38.43
N GLY A 209 7.55 -7.92 -38.60
CA GLY A 209 7.97 -9.08 -37.82
C GLY A 209 9.46 -9.48 -38.01
N GLU A 210 10.09 -9.02 -39.09
CA GLU A 210 11.54 -9.25 -39.36
C GLU A 210 12.42 -8.38 -38.49
N ASP A 211 11.91 -7.23 -38.07
CA ASP A 211 12.61 -6.25 -37.21
C ASP A 211 12.51 -6.58 -35.71
N VAL A 212 11.73 -7.63 -35.35
CA VAL A 212 11.49 -8.04 -33.98
C VAL A 212 12.13 -9.39 -33.72
N THR A 213 13.01 -9.45 -32.72
CA THR A 213 13.65 -10.68 -32.24
C THR A 213 13.21 -11.00 -30.82
N ILE A 214 12.80 -12.23 -30.58
CA ILE A 214 12.48 -12.76 -29.26
C ILE A 214 13.68 -13.55 -28.76
N VAL A 215 14.21 -13.18 -27.58
CA VAL A 215 15.37 -13.85 -26.97
C VAL A 215 14.94 -14.55 -25.69
N ALA A 216 15.07 -15.87 -25.65
CA ALA A 216 14.87 -16.68 -24.46
C ALA A 216 16.23 -17.06 -23.87
N ASP A 217 16.57 -16.53 -22.69
CA ASP A 217 17.80 -16.83 -21.99
C ASP A 217 17.60 -18.03 -21.05
N LEU A 218 18.36 -19.10 -21.29
CA LEU A 218 18.29 -20.34 -20.51
C LEU A 218 19.40 -20.45 -19.45
N SER A 219 20.15 -19.41 -19.15
CA SER A 219 21.22 -19.44 -18.14
C SER A 219 20.77 -19.96 -16.78
N ASP A 220 19.53 -19.63 -16.39
CA ASP A 220 18.95 -20.02 -15.09
C ASP A 220 18.15 -21.35 -15.16
N TYR A 221 18.07 -21.97 -16.33
CA TYR A 221 17.27 -23.18 -16.56
C TYR A 221 18.11 -24.47 -16.73
N ALA A 222 19.20 -24.58 -15.98
CA ALA A 222 20.13 -25.73 -16.04
C ALA A 222 19.58 -27.06 -15.47
N VAL A 223 18.25 -27.25 -15.41
CA VAL A 223 17.62 -28.32 -14.63
C VAL A 223 16.99 -29.40 -15.50
N ALA A 224 16.23 -30.28 -14.89
CA ALA A 224 15.64 -31.51 -15.43
C ALA A 224 15.01 -31.39 -16.83
N SER A 225 14.88 -32.50 -17.57
CA SER A 225 14.11 -32.55 -18.83
C SER A 225 12.65 -32.21 -18.55
N GLY A 226 12.04 -31.37 -19.38
CA GLY A 226 10.65 -30.93 -19.25
C GLY A 226 10.32 -29.78 -20.17
N THR A 227 9.08 -29.31 -20.11
CA THR A 227 8.62 -28.11 -20.83
C THR A 227 8.56 -26.95 -19.84
N TYR A 228 9.15 -25.83 -20.22
CA TYR A 228 9.25 -24.63 -19.40
C TYR A 228 8.71 -23.40 -20.14
N MET A 229 8.05 -22.52 -19.39
CA MET A 229 7.75 -21.15 -19.82
C MET A 229 8.95 -20.29 -19.41
N VAL A 230 9.57 -19.62 -20.35
CA VAL A 230 10.77 -18.82 -20.16
C VAL A 230 10.44 -17.35 -20.43
N PRO A 231 10.77 -16.41 -19.52
CA PRO A 231 10.62 -15.00 -19.82
C PRO A 231 11.38 -14.62 -21.09
N ALA A 232 10.71 -13.94 -22.01
CA ALA A 232 11.26 -13.55 -23.29
C ALA A 232 11.69 -12.07 -23.23
N GLN A 233 12.92 -11.80 -23.65
CA GLN A 233 13.37 -10.44 -23.98
C GLN A 233 13.00 -10.14 -25.43
N VAL A 234 12.46 -8.95 -25.66
CA VAL A 234 12.08 -8.51 -27.01
C VAL A 234 13.05 -7.43 -27.44
N GLU A 235 13.74 -7.70 -28.52
CA GLU A 235 14.62 -6.75 -29.20
C GLU A 235 13.93 -6.26 -30.47
N VAL A 236 13.89 -4.96 -30.68
CA VAL A 236 13.29 -4.35 -31.87
C VAL A 236 14.29 -3.42 -32.51
N ASP A 237 14.53 -3.63 -33.81
CA ASP A 237 15.29 -2.70 -34.63
C ASP A 237 14.41 -1.46 -34.94
N GLY A 238 14.81 -0.30 -34.40
CA GLY A 238 14.08 0.95 -34.61
C GLY A 238 13.96 1.79 -33.33
N ARG A 239 13.18 2.87 -33.42
CA ARG A 239 12.96 3.82 -32.31
C ARG A 239 11.64 3.60 -31.59
N VAL A 240 11.22 2.37 -31.49
CA VAL A 240 9.98 1.97 -30.82
C VAL A 240 10.28 1.32 -29.47
N GLY A 241 9.36 1.45 -28.53
CA GLY A 241 9.35 0.70 -27.27
C GLY A 241 8.49 -0.56 -27.40
N VAL A 242 8.77 -1.55 -26.57
CA VAL A 242 7.95 -2.75 -26.43
C VAL A 242 7.07 -2.59 -25.21
N SER A 243 5.77 -2.81 -25.37
CA SER A 243 4.82 -2.80 -24.27
C SER A 243 4.57 -4.23 -23.80
N GLY A 244 4.63 -4.44 -22.49
CA GLY A 244 4.31 -5.72 -21.86
C GLY A 244 5.51 -6.65 -21.64
N THR A 245 5.24 -7.74 -20.92
CA THR A 245 6.16 -8.86 -20.68
C THR A 245 5.70 -10.07 -21.47
N TYR A 246 6.62 -10.88 -21.97
CA TYR A 246 6.34 -12.03 -22.82
C TYR A 246 7.02 -13.29 -22.27
N GLN A 247 6.42 -14.46 -22.52
CA GLN A 247 6.95 -15.78 -22.16
C GLN A 247 6.79 -16.78 -23.28
#